data_7830a1cce5fa356b06ffe1aa00b844fa
#
_entry.id   7830a1cce5fa356b06ffe1aa00b844fa
#
_cell.length_a   1.000
_cell.length_b   1.000
_cell.length_c   1.000
_cell.angle_alpha   90.00
_cell.angle_beta   90.00
_cell.angle_gamma   90.00
#
_symmetry.space_group_name_H-M   'P 1'
#
loop_
_entity.id
_entity.type
_entity.pdbx_description
1 polymer ?
#
loop_
_entity_poly.entity_id
_entity_poly.type
_entity_poly.pdbx_seq_one_letter_code
_entity_poly.pdbx_strand_id
1 'polypeptide(L)'
;LSWALKGPGNPNVLSGTEFDLTIGETPMNFTGRMRPAVTVNGSIPAPLLRWREGTTVNLRVSNALPEGSIFGHETSIHWHGILLPANMDGVPGLSFNGIHRGDAYQYRFTVKQGGTYWYHSHSGFQEQAGLYGPLIIDPIEPEPFAFDRDYVVMLSDWTDMDPTRLFSRLKKMSMYDN
;
A
#
# COMPACT_ATOMS: atom_id res chain seq x y z
N LEU A 1 -14.11 -3.37 16.78
CA LEU A 1 -12.98 -4.09 16.15
C LEU A 1 -13.50 -5.24 15.29
N SER A 2 -14.29 -4.96 14.25
CA SER A 2 -14.91 -5.99 13.40
C SER A 2 -14.52 -5.89 11.92
N TRP A 3 -13.32 -5.41 11.64
CA TRP A 3 -12.81 -5.36 10.26
C TRP A 3 -12.06 -6.63 9.84
N ALA A 4 -11.85 -7.55 10.76
CA ALA A 4 -11.29 -8.86 10.47
C ALA A 4 -12.43 -9.82 10.13
N LEU A 5 -12.39 -10.38 8.93
CA LEU A 5 -13.10 -11.60 8.57
C LEU A 5 -14.62 -11.44 8.31
N LYS A 6 -14.98 -10.84 7.21
CA LYS A 6 -16.17 -11.33 6.50
C LYS A 6 -15.76 -12.59 5.75
N GLY A 7 -16.51 -13.67 5.93
CA GLY A 7 -16.26 -15.00 5.39
C GLY A 7 -16.03 -15.10 3.87
N PRO A 8 -16.15 -16.27 3.22
CA PRO A 8 -15.67 -16.51 1.87
C PRO A 8 -16.14 -15.42 0.90
N GLY A 9 -15.20 -14.60 0.41
CA GLY A 9 -15.44 -13.37 -0.31
C GLY A 9 -14.96 -12.13 0.47
N ASN A 10 -13.75 -12.17 1.04
CA ASN A 10 -13.15 -10.97 1.67
C ASN A 10 -13.13 -9.82 0.64
N PRO A 11 -13.96 -8.76 0.84
CA PRO A 11 -14.09 -7.68 -0.15
C PRO A 11 -12.80 -6.89 -0.36
N ASN A 12 -11.76 -7.15 0.42
CA ASN A 12 -10.46 -6.51 0.34
C ASN A 12 -9.40 -7.37 -0.38
N VAL A 13 -9.78 -8.43 -1.07
CA VAL A 13 -8.85 -9.21 -1.91
C VAL A 13 -9.14 -8.93 -3.38
N LEU A 14 -8.13 -8.43 -4.08
CA LEU A 14 -8.17 -8.21 -5.53
C LEU A 14 -7.25 -9.23 -6.20
N SER A 15 -7.79 -10.04 -7.10
CA SER A 15 -7.07 -11.10 -7.81
C SER A 15 -7.19 -10.89 -9.32
N GLY A 16 -6.22 -11.40 -10.08
CA GLY A 16 -6.20 -11.34 -11.53
C GLY A 16 -5.02 -10.57 -12.08
N THR A 17 -5.22 -9.90 -13.20
CA THR A 17 -4.14 -9.17 -13.91
C THR A 17 -4.45 -7.70 -14.15
N GLU A 18 -5.70 -7.27 -13.97
CA GLU A 18 -6.16 -5.89 -14.18
C GLU A 18 -6.67 -5.32 -12.86
N PHE A 19 -6.13 -4.17 -12.46
CA PHE A 19 -6.44 -3.56 -11.17
C PHE A 19 -6.65 -2.05 -11.31
N ASP A 20 -7.68 -1.54 -10.64
CA ASP A 20 -7.91 -0.12 -10.43
C ASP A 20 -7.75 0.21 -8.94
N LEU A 21 -6.75 1.02 -8.62
CA LEU A 21 -6.44 1.45 -7.27
C LEU A 21 -6.59 2.96 -7.18
N THR A 22 -7.42 3.42 -6.26
CA THR A 22 -7.62 4.85 -6.01
C THR A 22 -7.02 5.21 -4.67
N ILE A 23 -6.03 6.09 -4.69
CA ILE A 23 -5.42 6.67 -3.49
C ILE A 23 -6.18 7.92 -3.10
N GLY A 24 -6.65 7.99 -1.86
CA GLY A 24 -7.40 9.13 -1.36
C GLY A 24 -7.30 9.27 0.16
N GLU A 25 -7.97 10.26 0.72
CA GLU A 25 -8.08 10.44 2.16
C GLU A 25 -9.38 9.85 2.68
N THR A 26 -9.29 9.15 3.79
CA THR A 26 -10.44 8.60 4.51
C THR A 26 -10.28 8.86 6.01
N PRO A 27 -11.32 9.34 6.71
CA PRO A 27 -11.28 9.46 8.16
C PRO A 27 -11.20 8.07 8.80
N MET A 28 -10.18 7.83 9.64
CA MET A 28 -9.98 6.58 10.36
C MET A 28 -9.91 6.79 11.86
N ASN A 29 -10.39 5.80 12.62
CA ASN A 29 -10.39 5.79 14.08
C ASN A 29 -9.97 4.42 14.61
N PHE A 30 -8.70 4.28 14.98
CA PHE A 30 -8.17 3.05 15.59
C PHE A 30 -7.98 3.15 17.11
N THR A 31 -7.85 4.36 17.63
CA THR A 31 -7.45 4.63 19.03
C THR A 31 -8.54 5.37 19.83
N GLY A 32 -9.69 5.67 19.23
CA GLY A 32 -10.71 6.54 19.77
C GLY A 32 -10.65 7.98 19.23
N ARG A 33 -9.65 8.31 18.41
CA ARG A 33 -9.50 9.60 17.75
C ARG A 33 -9.68 9.45 16.24
N MET A 34 -10.53 10.31 15.68
CA MET A 34 -10.64 10.45 14.22
C MET A 34 -9.46 11.24 13.70
N ARG A 35 -8.81 10.75 12.66
CA ARG A 35 -7.84 11.52 11.87
C ARG A 35 -7.93 11.16 10.40
N PRO A 36 -7.56 12.08 9.49
CA PRO A 36 -7.40 11.73 8.08
C PRO A 36 -6.27 10.72 7.92
N ALA A 37 -6.47 9.77 7.04
CA ALA A 37 -5.49 8.75 6.68
C ALA A 37 -5.44 8.60 5.17
N VAL A 38 -4.30 8.19 4.62
CA VAL A 38 -4.17 7.89 3.21
C VAL A 38 -4.52 6.43 2.98
N THR A 39 -5.46 6.21 2.08
CA THR A 39 -6.05 4.88 1.84
C THR A 39 -5.94 4.49 0.38
N VAL A 40 -5.96 3.20 0.10
CA VAL A 40 -6.24 2.66 -1.22
C VAL A 40 -7.63 2.05 -1.21
N ASN A 41 -8.49 2.50 -2.12
CA ASN A 41 -9.89 2.08 -2.21
C ASN A 41 -10.64 2.21 -0.87
N GLY A 42 -10.28 3.23 -0.07
CA GLY A 42 -10.94 3.55 1.19
C GLY A 42 -10.60 2.66 2.40
N SER A 43 -9.57 1.80 2.32
CA SER A 43 -9.23 0.87 3.40
C SER A 43 -7.80 0.99 3.91
N ILE A 44 -7.58 0.61 5.18
CA ILE A 44 -6.30 0.38 5.84
C ILE A 44 -6.40 -0.93 6.63
N PRO A 45 -5.50 -1.91 6.43
CA PRO A 45 -4.56 -1.94 5.30
C PRO A 45 -5.29 -1.83 3.97
N ALA A 46 -4.57 -1.42 2.95
CA ALA A 46 -5.05 -1.41 1.57
C ALA A 46 -5.42 -2.84 1.11
N PRO A 47 -6.18 -3.02 0.01
CA PRO A 47 -6.57 -4.33 -0.45
C PRO A 47 -5.40 -5.30 -0.60
N LEU A 48 -5.59 -6.56 -0.22
CA LEU A 48 -4.67 -7.62 -0.57
C LEU A 48 -4.67 -7.80 -2.09
N LEU A 49 -3.53 -7.61 -2.72
CA LEU A 49 -3.32 -7.96 -4.11
C LEU A 49 -2.83 -9.41 -4.19
N ARG A 50 -3.46 -10.22 -5.03
CA ARG A 50 -3.04 -11.60 -5.26
C ARG A 50 -2.76 -11.82 -6.75
N TRP A 51 -1.50 -11.99 -7.08
CA TRP A 51 -1.01 -12.21 -8.42
C TRP A 51 -0.57 -13.66 -8.62
N ARG A 52 -0.25 -14.00 -9.85
CA ARG A 52 0.39 -15.27 -10.19
C ARG A 52 1.71 -15.00 -10.87
N GLU A 53 2.74 -15.71 -10.45
CA GLU A 53 4.04 -15.71 -11.11
C GLU A 53 3.93 -16.06 -12.61
N GLY A 54 4.72 -15.41 -13.45
CA GLY A 54 4.68 -15.56 -14.90
C GLY A 54 3.63 -14.73 -15.61
N THR A 55 2.64 -14.13 -14.90
CA THR A 55 1.63 -13.28 -15.52
C THR A 55 2.12 -11.84 -15.66
N THR A 56 1.53 -11.09 -16.59
CA THR A 56 1.71 -9.64 -16.68
C THR A 56 0.55 -8.97 -15.99
N VAL A 57 0.85 -8.13 -15.00
CA VAL A 57 -0.13 -7.31 -14.28
C VAL A 57 -0.20 -5.91 -14.85
N ASN A 58 -1.40 -5.35 -14.84
CA ASN A 58 -1.71 -3.96 -15.20
C ASN A 58 -2.44 -3.32 -14.02
N LEU A 59 -1.83 -2.29 -13.44
CA LEU A 59 -2.43 -1.60 -12.29
C LEU A 59 -2.55 -0.11 -12.64
N ARG A 60 -3.78 0.35 -12.78
CA ARG A 60 -4.07 1.76 -12.91
C ARG A 60 -4.20 2.36 -11.50
N VAL A 61 -3.28 3.24 -11.14
CA VAL A 61 -3.26 3.92 -9.84
C VAL A 61 -3.64 5.38 -10.04
N SER A 62 -4.74 5.80 -9.43
CA SER A 62 -5.27 7.17 -9.52
C SER A 62 -5.03 7.92 -8.23
N ASN A 63 -4.57 9.17 -8.32
CA ASN A 63 -4.40 10.07 -7.17
C ASN A 63 -5.65 10.94 -6.99
N ALA A 64 -6.48 10.58 -6.01
CA ALA A 64 -7.67 11.33 -5.58
C ALA A 64 -7.46 12.05 -4.24
N LEU A 65 -6.23 12.37 -3.85
CA LEU A 65 -5.97 13.19 -2.67
C LEU A 65 -6.65 14.56 -2.83
N PRO A 66 -7.35 15.07 -1.79
CA PRO A 66 -8.07 16.34 -1.89
C PRO A 66 -7.11 17.54 -2.01
N GLU A 67 -7.63 18.65 -2.49
CA GLU A 67 -6.92 19.93 -2.43
C GLU A 67 -6.69 20.32 -0.96
N GLY A 68 -5.46 20.73 -0.65
CA GLY A 68 -5.08 21.06 0.73
C GLY A 68 -4.77 19.84 1.60
N SER A 69 -4.65 18.64 1.02
CA SER A 69 -4.18 17.46 1.75
C SER A 69 -2.88 17.73 2.51
N ILE A 70 -2.87 17.39 3.80
CA ILE A 70 -1.66 17.47 4.63
C ILE A 70 -0.60 16.44 4.22
N PHE A 71 -0.96 15.45 3.41
CA PHE A 71 -0.08 14.39 2.90
C PHE A 71 0.54 14.73 1.53
N GLY A 72 0.34 15.97 1.06
CA GLY A 72 0.88 16.47 -0.20
C GLY A 72 -0.09 16.34 -1.39
N HIS A 73 0.44 16.63 -2.57
CA HIS A 73 -0.31 16.62 -3.83
C HIS A 73 0.15 15.51 -4.78
N GLU A 74 1.20 14.80 -4.40
CA GLU A 74 1.80 13.70 -5.15
C GLU A 74 1.71 12.41 -4.34
N THR A 75 1.57 11.29 -5.03
CA THR A 75 1.58 9.97 -4.42
C THR A 75 2.33 8.97 -5.30
N SER A 76 2.55 7.78 -4.77
CA SER A 76 3.19 6.68 -5.48
C SER A 76 2.81 5.34 -4.86
N ILE A 77 3.02 4.24 -5.59
CA ILE A 77 3.04 2.89 -5.02
C ILE A 77 4.37 2.25 -5.39
N HIS A 78 5.13 1.89 -4.38
CA HIS A 78 6.32 1.05 -4.48
C HIS A 78 5.94 -0.41 -4.19
N TRP A 79 6.44 -1.30 -5.02
CA TRP A 79 6.22 -2.76 -4.93
C TRP A 79 7.41 -3.38 -4.22
N HIS A 80 7.34 -3.43 -2.89
CA HIS A 80 8.50 -3.76 -2.05
C HIS A 80 8.99 -5.18 -2.28
N GLY A 81 10.25 -5.31 -2.68
CA GLY A 81 10.93 -6.59 -2.91
C GLY A 81 10.64 -7.26 -4.26
N ILE A 82 9.97 -6.57 -5.18
CA ILE A 82 9.63 -7.13 -6.49
C ILE A 82 10.68 -6.81 -7.54
N LEU A 83 11.05 -7.82 -8.32
CA LEU A 83 11.93 -7.68 -9.49
C LEU A 83 11.14 -7.17 -10.70
N LEU A 84 11.31 -5.90 -11.02
CA LEU A 84 10.55 -5.20 -12.05
C LEU A 84 11.39 -4.13 -12.76
N PRO A 85 10.94 -3.57 -13.90
CA PRO A 85 11.61 -2.44 -14.55
C PRO A 85 11.64 -1.20 -13.63
N ALA A 86 12.75 -0.47 -13.64
CA ALA A 86 12.97 0.66 -12.74
C ALA A 86 11.87 1.73 -12.80
N ASN A 87 11.30 2.00 -13.98
CA ASN A 87 10.19 2.94 -14.14
C ASN A 87 8.85 2.43 -13.55
N MET A 88 8.78 1.16 -13.16
CA MET A 88 7.63 0.53 -12.50
C MET A 88 7.84 0.37 -10.99
N ASP A 89 9.00 0.76 -10.46
CA ASP A 89 9.34 0.61 -9.05
C ASP A 89 8.59 1.58 -8.12
N GLY A 90 8.10 2.69 -8.69
CA GLY A 90 7.23 3.63 -7.99
C GLY A 90 7.93 4.49 -6.93
N VAL A 91 9.26 4.74 -7.10
CA VAL A 91 10.04 5.62 -6.22
C VAL A 91 10.23 6.98 -6.90
N PRO A 92 9.49 8.03 -6.45
CA PRO A 92 9.59 9.36 -7.06
C PRO A 92 11.01 9.92 -6.99
N GLY A 93 11.41 10.61 -8.06
CA GLY A 93 12.72 11.27 -8.15
C GLY A 93 13.87 10.37 -8.60
N LEU A 94 13.63 9.04 -8.78
CA LEU A 94 14.62 8.12 -9.38
C LEU A 94 14.28 7.82 -10.85
N SER A 95 13.25 7.06 -11.10
CA SER A 95 12.86 6.64 -12.45
C SER A 95 11.38 6.93 -12.77
N PHE A 96 10.75 7.72 -11.93
CA PHE A 96 9.32 7.99 -11.93
C PHE A 96 9.07 9.36 -11.27
N ASN A 97 8.15 10.14 -11.81
CA ASN A 97 7.88 11.51 -11.34
C ASN A 97 6.79 11.60 -10.27
N GLY A 98 6.33 10.47 -9.74
CA GLY A 98 5.15 10.44 -8.88
C GLY A 98 3.84 10.57 -9.67
N ILE A 99 2.72 10.46 -8.97
CA ILE A 99 1.37 10.62 -9.53
C ILE A 99 0.80 11.89 -8.92
N HIS A 100 0.68 12.95 -9.71
CA HIS A 100 0.12 14.22 -9.24
C HIS A 100 -1.39 14.08 -9.00
N ARG A 101 -1.93 14.96 -8.16
CA ARG A 101 -3.36 15.02 -7.87
C ARG A 101 -4.18 15.12 -9.16
N GLY A 102 -5.19 14.27 -9.28
CA GLY A 102 -6.07 14.19 -10.43
C GLY A 102 -5.53 13.32 -11.57
N ASP A 103 -4.25 12.93 -11.50
CA ASP A 103 -3.62 12.07 -12.50
C ASP A 103 -3.74 10.58 -12.12
N ALA A 104 -3.36 9.75 -13.08
CA ALA A 104 -3.20 8.32 -12.89
C ALA A 104 -1.92 7.82 -13.56
N TYR A 105 -1.33 6.79 -12.99
CA TYR A 105 -0.18 6.09 -13.55
C TYR A 105 -0.53 4.64 -13.84
N GLN A 106 -0.02 4.12 -14.96
CA GLN A 106 -0.21 2.73 -15.36
C GLN A 106 1.06 1.94 -15.08
N TYR A 107 1.03 1.15 -14.02
CA TYR A 107 2.06 0.14 -13.77
C TYR A 107 1.77 -1.08 -14.64
N ARG A 108 2.76 -1.55 -15.39
CA ARG A 108 2.65 -2.77 -16.20
C ARG A 108 3.96 -3.51 -16.22
N PHE A 109 3.97 -4.72 -15.68
CA PHE A 109 5.17 -5.56 -15.65
C PHE A 109 4.80 -7.04 -15.53
N THR A 110 5.75 -7.90 -15.93
CA THR A 110 5.64 -9.35 -15.74
C THR A 110 6.16 -9.72 -14.34
N VAL A 111 5.35 -10.46 -13.60
CA VAL A 111 5.67 -10.98 -12.27
C VAL A 111 6.65 -12.15 -12.41
N LYS A 112 7.86 -12.05 -11.84
CA LYS A 112 8.96 -12.99 -12.06
C LYS A 112 9.30 -13.85 -10.84
N GLN A 113 8.52 -13.75 -9.76
CA GLN A 113 8.82 -14.40 -8.48
C GLN A 113 7.53 -14.71 -7.72
N GLY A 114 7.49 -15.83 -7.02
CA GLY A 114 6.47 -16.17 -6.05
C GLY A 114 6.83 -15.69 -4.64
N GLY A 115 5.85 -15.59 -3.74
CA GLY A 115 6.09 -15.28 -2.33
C GLY A 115 5.12 -14.28 -1.72
N THR A 116 5.47 -13.83 -0.50
CA THR A 116 4.71 -12.88 0.31
C THR A 116 5.45 -11.56 0.38
N TYR A 117 4.80 -10.49 -0.04
CA TYR A 117 5.34 -9.16 -0.19
C TYR A 117 4.34 -8.13 0.35
N TRP A 118 4.65 -6.85 0.18
CA TRP A 118 3.76 -5.74 0.46
C TRP A 118 4.00 -4.60 -0.52
N TYR A 119 3.08 -3.67 -0.58
CA TYR A 119 3.21 -2.43 -1.34
C TYR A 119 2.88 -1.24 -0.46
N HIS A 120 3.50 -0.11 -0.74
CA HIS A 120 3.32 1.10 0.05
C HIS A 120 3.69 2.36 -0.72
N SER A 121 3.31 3.52 -0.20
CA SER A 121 3.76 4.79 -0.76
C SER A 121 5.24 5.03 -0.50
N HIS A 122 5.90 5.64 -1.46
CA HIS A 122 7.25 6.18 -1.30
C HIS A 122 7.24 7.74 -1.38
N SER A 123 6.06 8.36 -1.18
CA SER A 123 5.84 9.81 -1.20
C SER A 123 5.59 10.34 0.21
N GLY A 124 6.47 11.23 0.69
CA GLY A 124 6.34 11.83 2.01
C GLY A 124 6.21 10.80 3.14
N PHE A 125 5.24 11.00 4.04
CA PHE A 125 4.90 10.08 5.14
C PHE A 125 3.56 9.38 4.91
N GLN A 126 3.17 9.15 3.66
CA GLN A 126 1.89 8.52 3.33
C GLN A 126 1.84 7.06 3.79
N GLU A 127 2.97 6.35 3.81
CA GLU A 127 3.07 5.01 4.40
C GLU A 127 2.65 5.03 5.87
N GLN A 128 3.23 5.91 6.69
CA GLN A 128 2.89 6.08 8.11
C GLN A 128 1.46 6.61 8.31
N ALA A 129 0.89 7.18 7.27
CA ALA A 129 -0.49 7.66 7.28
C ALA A 129 -1.51 6.62 6.82
N GLY A 130 -1.06 5.40 6.40
CA GLY A 130 -1.94 4.28 6.08
C GLY A 130 -1.85 3.72 4.68
N LEU A 131 -1.03 4.30 3.77
CA LEU A 131 -0.89 3.81 2.40
C LEU A 131 0.09 2.64 2.34
N TYR A 132 -0.37 1.46 2.73
CA TYR A 132 0.32 0.18 2.61
C TYR A 132 -0.69 -0.96 2.53
N GLY A 133 -0.29 -2.05 1.87
CA GLY A 133 -1.13 -3.24 1.72
C GLY A 133 -0.32 -4.50 1.44
N PRO A 134 -0.89 -5.68 1.73
CA PRO A 134 -0.24 -6.95 1.48
C PRO A 134 -0.31 -7.35 0.01
N LEU A 135 0.70 -8.09 -0.42
CA LEU A 135 0.82 -8.62 -1.78
C LEU A 135 1.25 -10.09 -1.70
N ILE A 136 0.45 -10.97 -2.29
CA ILE A 136 0.76 -12.39 -2.43
C ILE A 136 0.97 -12.70 -3.90
N ILE A 137 2.01 -13.45 -4.20
CA ILE A 137 2.28 -13.95 -5.54
C ILE A 137 2.29 -15.48 -5.48
N ASP A 138 1.24 -16.08 -6.03
CA ASP A 138 1.17 -17.52 -6.14
C ASP A 138 2.24 -18.03 -7.11
N PRO A 139 3.08 -19.00 -6.73
CA PRO A 139 4.14 -19.49 -7.57
C PRO A 139 3.61 -20.30 -8.76
N ILE A 140 4.43 -20.45 -9.80
CA ILE A 140 4.13 -21.32 -10.96
C ILE A 140 4.09 -22.78 -10.50
N GLU A 141 5.14 -23.19 -9.78
CA GLU A 141 5.24 -24.54 -9.22
C GLU A 141 4.44 -24.61 -7.91
N PRO A 142 3.72 -25.71 -7.67
CA PRO A 142 3.00 -25.89 -6.43
C PRO A 142 3.96 -25.90 -5.22
N GLU A 143 3.47 -25.42 -4.09
CA GLU A 143 4.21 -25.50 -2.83
C GLU A 143 4.55 -26.98 -2.50
N PRO A 144 5.75 -27.24 -1.94
CA PRO A 144 6.21 -28.59 -1.66
C PRO A 144 5.52 -29.25 -0.46
N PHE A 145 4.55 -28.59 0.13
CA PHE A 145 3.77 -29.02 1.30
C PHE A 145 2.28 -28.73 1.10
N ALA A 146 1.44 -29.51 1.74
CA ALA A 146 0.01 -29.28 1.79
C ALA A 146 -0.35 -28.46 3.04
N PHE A 147 -1.34 -27.60 2.91
CA PHE A 147 -1.91 -26.83 4.02
C PHE A 147 -3.46 -26.79 3.92
N ASP A 148 -4.11 -26.75 5.07
CA ASP A 148 -5.57 -26.70 5.13
C ASP A 148 -6.10 -25.26 5.09
N ARG A 149 -5.28 -24.29 5.43
CA ARG A 149 -5.67 -22.86 5.55
C ARG A 149 -4.51 -21.95 5.18
N ASP A 150 -4.85 -20.83 4.54
CA ASP A 150 -3.96 -19.77 4.16
C ASP A 150 -4.47 -18.45 4.74
N TYR A 151 -3.68 -17.80 5.60
CA TYR A 151 -4.01 -16.53 6.22
C TYR A 151 -2.90 -15.52 5.97
N VAL A 152 -3.28 -14.35 5.48
CA VAL A 152 -2.36 -13.21 5.36
C VAL A 152 -2.51 -12.33 6.60
N VAL A 153 -1.42 -12.17 7.34
CA VAL A 153 -1.35 -11.31 8.52
C VAL A 153 -0.38 -10.16 8.23
N MET A 154 -0.89 -8.93 8.26
CA MET A 154 -0.10 -7.73 8.12
C MET A 154 -0.04 -6.98 9.45
N LEU A 155 1.16 -6.82 9.99
CA LEU A 155 1.41 -6.01 11.17
C LEU A 155 1.71 -4.58 10.75
N SER A 156 1.14 -3.62 11.47
CA SER A 156 1.34 -2.20 11.17
C SER A 156 1.23 -1.34 12.42
N ASP A 157 2.00 -0.26 12.44
CA ASP A 157 1.94 0.76 13.47
C ASP A 157 0.90 1.83 13.13
N TRP A 158 0.39 2.48 14.17
CA TRP A 158 -0.49 3.62 14.05
C TRP A 158 -0.13 4.71 15.03
N THR A 159 -0.15 5.95 14.60
CA THR A 159 -0.03 7.11 15.46
C THR A 159 -1.13 8.12 15.18
N ASP A 160 -1.69 8.73 16.21
CA ASP A 160 -2.65 9.84 16.08
C ASP A 160 -1.96 11.19 15.81
N MET A 161 -0.65 11.23 15.90
CA MET A 161 0.13 12.42 15.58
C MET A 161 0.35 12.50 14.07
N ASP A 162 0.35 13.72 13.53
CA ASP A 162 0.84 13.99 12.18
C ASP A 162 2.26 13.44 12.03
N PRO A 163 2.52 12.53 11.05
CA PRO A 163 3.84 11.93 10.87
C PRO A 163 4.96 12.95 10.62
N THR A 164 4.70 14.05 9.93
CA THR A 164 5.68 15.12 9.70
C THR A 164 6.08 15.80 11.01
N ARG A 165 5.11 16.03 11.88
CA ARG A 165 5.35 16.60 13.21
C ARG A 165 6.10 15.61 14.09
N LEU A 166 5.73 14.32 14.07
CA LEU A 166 6.43 13.28 14.80
C LEU A 166 7.89 13.19 14.34
N PHE A 167 8.13 13.14 13.04
CA PHE A 167 9.49 13.12 12.47
C PHE A 167 10.33 14.31 12.90
N SER A 168 9.72 15.51 12.95
CA SER A 168 10.41 16.73 13.43
C SER A 168 10.77 16.65 14.92
N ARG A 169 9.98 15.93 15.73
CA ARG A 169 10.29 15.68 17.14
C ARG A 169 11.41 14.66 17.30
N LEU A 170 11.38 13.56 16.56
CA LEU A 170 12.40 12.51 16.59
C LEU A 170 13.80 13.01 16.18
N LYS A 171 13.88 14.09 15.41
CA LYS A 171 15.16 14.74 15.07
C LYS A 171 15.76 15.56 16.22
N LYS A 172 15.01 15.86 17.26
CA LYS A 172 15.53 16.57 18.43
C LYS A 172 16.14 15.54 19.37
N MET A 173 17.27 15.90 20.00
CA MET A 173 17.80 15.09 21.10
C MET A 173 16.82 15.17 22.27
N SER A 174 15.97 14.18 22.41
CA SER A 174 14.99 14.04 23.48
C SER A 174 15.08 12.65 24.07
N MET A 175 15.11 12.54 25.39
CA MET A 175 15.06 11.25 26.09
C MET A 175 13.66 10.63 26.14
N TYR A 176 12.65 11.33 25.62
CA TYR A 176 11.23 10.91 25.70
C TYR A 176 10.63 10.38 24.40
N ASP A 177 11.30 10.59 23.28
CA ASP A 177 10.80 10.17 21.96
C ASP A 177 11.76 9.17 21.28
N ASN A 178 12.63 8.53 22.04
CA ASN A 178 13.55 7.46 21.63
C ASN A 178 13.12 6.13 22.24
#